data_69dd4d92d94a9f30a5bebaaa6ebc54bf
#
_entry.id   69dd4d92d94a9f30a5bebaaa6ebc54bf
#
_cell.length_a   1.000
_cell.length_b   1.000
_cell.length_c   1.000
_cell.angle_alpha   90.00
_cell.angle_beta   90.00
_cell.angle_gamma   90.00
#
_symmetry.space_group_name_H-M   'P 1'
#
loop_
_entity.id
_entity.type
_entity.pdbx_description
1 polymer ?
#
loop_
_entity_poly.entity_id
_entity_poly.type
_entity_poly.pdbx_seq_one_letter_code
_entity_poly.pdbx_strand_id
1 'polypeptide(L)'
;MNKRELLLKALRNEPTPRPAWVPFVGVHGGKLIGKSAREYLQSSDLIVQGLKKACELYKPDGLPVVFDLQLEAEVLGCELRWAEQTPPAVCTLWAK
;
A
#
# COMPACT_ATOMS: atom_id res chain seq x y z
N MET A 1 4.39 -7.77 25.10
CA MET A 1 3.79 -6.65 24.35
C MET A 1 3.41 -7.13 22.96
N ASN A 2 2.15 -6.94 22.57
CA ASN A 2 1.71 -7.34 21.23
C ASN A 2 2.06 -6.26 20.19
N LYS A 3 1.86 -6.59 18.92
CA LYS A 3 2.23 -5.69 17.81
C LYS A 3 1.46 -4.38 17.86
N ARG A 4 0.17 -4.44 18.19
CA ARG A 4 -0.65 -3.24 18.27
C ARG A 4 -0.14 -2.30 19.37
N GLU A 5 0.18 -2.83 20.53
CA GLU A 5 0.73 -2.03 21.62
C GLU A 5 2.08 -1.43 21.25
N LEU A 6 2.94 -2.22 20.62
CA LEU A 6 4.24 -1.75 20.16
C LEU A 6 4.10 -0.56 19.21
N LEU A 7 3.22 -0.69 18.22
CA LEU A 7 3.01 0.36 17.24
C LEU A 7 2.43 1.62 17.88
N LEU A 8 1.41 1.46 18.76
CA LEU A 8 0.80 2.61 19.42
C LEU A 8 1.80 3.35 20.31
N LYS A 9 2.64 2.61 21.03
CA LYS A 9 3.68 3.25 21.83
C LYS A 9 4.70 3.98 20.97
N ALA A 10 5.10 3.38 19.85
CA ALA A 10 6.03 4.04 18.93
C ALA A 10 5.43 5.34 18.38
N LEU A 11 4.14 5.34 18.03
CA LEU A 11 3.46 6.54 17.54
C LEU A 11 3.34 7.62 18.61
N ARG A 12 3.31 7.25 19.89
CA ARG A 12 3.27 8.18 21.01
C ARG A 12 4.66 8.60 21.48
N ASN A 13 5.71 8.16 20.78
CA ASN A 13 7.09 8.41 21.16
C ASN A 13 7.44 7.87 22.55
N GLU A 14 6.85 6.75 22.93
CA GLU A 14 7.14 6.06 24.18
C GLU A 14 8.21 4.98 23.96
N PRO A 15 8.97 4.60 25.01
CA PRO A 15 9.97 3.54 24.86
C PRO A 15 9.37 2.21 24.47
N THR A 16 10.03 1.50 23.56
CA THR A 16 9.63 0.16 23.12
C THR A 16 10.85 -0.76 23.12
N PRO A 17 10.64 -2.10 23.26
CA PRO A 17 11.76 -3.05 23.26
C PRO A 17 12.48 -3.14 21.91
N ARG A 18 11.84 -2.75 20.83
CA ARG A 18 12.42 -2.69 19.49
C ARG A 18 11.65 -1.68 18.65
N PRO A 19 12.22 -1.20 17.53
CA PRO A 19 11.46 -0.31 16.63
C PRO A 19 10.24 -1.02 16.03
N ALA A 20 9.16 -0.28 15.81
CA ALA A 20 8.01 -0.79 15.09
C ALA A 20 8.32 -0.82 13.60
N TRP A 21 7.86 -1.88 12.92
CA TRP A 21 8.08 -2.07 11.49
C TRP A 21 6.77 -1.96 10.74
N VAL A 22 6.66 -0.96 9.88
CA VAL A 22 5.46 -0.70 9.07
C VAL A 22 5.90 -0.52 7.62
N PRO A 23 6.07 -1.62 6.88
CA PRO A 23 6.51 -1.54 5.49
C PRO A 23 5.41 -1.07 4.55
N PHE A 24 5.81 -0.38 3.47
CA PHE A 24 4.92 -0.07 2.36
C PHE A 24 4.94 -1.25 1.39
N VAL A 25 3.87 -1.98 1.31
CA VAL A 25 3.79 -3.14 0.41
C VAL A 25 3.52 -2.73 -1.03
N GLY A 26 2.66 -1.75 -1.24
CA GLY A 26 2.37 -1.24 -2.57
C GLY A 26 1.89 -2.33 -3.53
N VAL A 27 2.36 -2.27 -4.76
CA VAL A 27 1.95 -3.25 -5.79
C VAL A 27 2.51 -4.65 -5.54
N HIS A 28 3.47 -4.79 -4.62
CA HIS A 28 3.99 -6.10 -4.25
C HIS A 28 2.90 -7.03 -3.71
N GLY A 29 1.89 -6.46 -3.04
CA GLY A 29 0.75 -7.24 -2.57
C GLY A 29 0.03 -7.98 -3.69
N GLY A 30 -0.12 -7.34 -4.84
CA GLY A 30 -0.69 -7.98 -6.02
C GLY A 30 0.18 -9.12 -6.53
N LYS A 31 1.49 -8.91 -6.52
CA LYS A 31 2.43 -9.94 -6.94
C LYS A 31 2.36 -11.18 -6.05
N LEU A 32 2.15 -11.00 -4.76
CA LEU A 32 2.03 -12.10 -3.81
C LEU A 32 0.80 -12.99 -4.08
N ILE A 33 -0.23 -12.46 -4.70
CA ILE A 33 -1.44 -13.23 -5.03
C ILE A 33 -1.56 -13.51 -6.53
N GLY A 34 -0.49 -13.29 -7.29
CA GLY A 34 -0.43 -13.61 -8.71
C GLY A 34 -1.24 -12.68 -9.61
N LYS A 35 -1.42 -11.43 -9.21
CA LYS A 35 -2.16 -10.44 -10.00
C LYS A 35 -1.23 -9.34 -10.49
N SER A 36 -1.56 -8.74 -11.64
CA SER A 36 -0.81 -7.61 -12.15
C SER A 36 -1.10 -6.36 -11.31
N ALA A 37 -0.21 -5.37 -11.38
CA ALA A 37 -0.44 -4.10 -10.68
C ALA A 37 -1.74 -3.43 -11.15
N ARG A 38 -2.03 -3.51 -12.45
CA ARG A 38 -3.25 -2.96 -13.02
C ARG A 38 -4.50 -3.55 -12.37
N GLU A 39 -4.57 -4.88 -12.29
CA GLU A 39 -5.70 -5.58 -11.69
C GLU A 39 -5.79 -5.30 -10.20
N TYR A 40 -4.66 -5.39 -9.52
CA TYR A 40 -4.59 -5.28 -8.07
C TYR A 40 -5.05 -3.90 -7.58
N LEU A 41 -4.52 -2.84 -8.18
CA LEU A 41 -4.80 -1.49 -7.72
C LEU A 41 -6.21 -1.00 -8.06
N GLN A 42 -6.93 -1.70 -8.90
CA GLN A 42 -8.29 -1.33 -9.30
C GLN A 42 -9.37 -2.18 -8.64
N SER A 43 -9.01 -3.01 -7.67
CA SER A 43 -9.96 -3.86 -6.97
C SER A 43 -9.70 -3.85 -5.48
N SER A 44 -10.69 -3.41 -4.69
CA SER A 44 -10.56 -3.41 -3.24
C SER A 44 -10.43 -4.83 -2.68
N ASP A 45 -11.13 -5.79 -3.27
CA ASP A 45 -11.04 -7.19 -2.82
C ASP A 45 -9.63 -7.75 -3.01
N LEU A 46 -9.01 -7.45 -4.15
CA LEU A 46 -7.64 -7.90 -4.42
C LEU A 46 -6.64 -7.21 -3.49
N ILE A 47 -6.84 -5.93 -3.20
CA ILE A 47 -5.99 -5.20 -2.27
C ILE A 47 -6.04 -5.84 -0.88
N VAL A 48 -7.24 -6.17 -0.40
CA VAL A 48 -7.41 -6.84 0.89
C VAL A 48 -6.69 -8.20 0.90
N GLN A 49 -6.86 -8.98 -0.16
CA GLN A 49 -6.19 -10.28 -0.27
C GLN A 49 -4.66 -10.14 -0.24
N GLY A 50 -4.14 -9.17 -1.00
CA GLY A 50 -2.69 -8.93 -1.04
C GLY A 50 -2.13 -8.49 0.30
N LEU A 51 -2.84 -7.61 1.00
CA LEU A 51 -2.42 -7.16 2.33
C LEU A 51 -2.47 -8.29 3.36
N LYS A 52 -3.50 -9.13 3.31
CA LYS A 52 -3.57 -10.30 4.18
C LYS A 52 -2.41 -11.24 3.92
N LYS A 53 -2.07 -11.48 2.66
CA LYS A 53 -0.93 -12.33 2.30
C LYS A 53 0.38 -11.76 2.81
N ALA A 54 0.56 -10.44 2.67
CA ALA A 54 1.75 -9.77 3.18
C ALA A 54 1.86 -9.90 4.70
N CYS A 55 0.74 -9.76 5.41
CA CYS A 55 0.72 -9.95 6.87
C CYS A 55 1.14 -11.36 7.27
N GLU A 56 0.68 -12.37 6.54
CA GLU A 56 1.04 -13.76 6.81
C GLU A 56 2.52 -14.02 6.58
N LEU A 57 3.09 -13.47 5.50
CA LEU A 57 4.47 -13.71 5.12
C LEU A 57 5.47 -12.91 5.91
N TYR A 58 5.21 -11.64 6.12
CA TYR A 58 6.19 -10.70 6.69
C TYR A 58 5.95 -10.37 8.14
N LYS A 59 4.74 -10.57 8.62
CA LYS A 59 4.34 -10.33 10.02
C LYS A 59 4.77 -8.96 10.53
N PRO A 60 4.41 -7.87 9.83
CA PRO A 60 4.77 -6.52 10.26
C PRO A 60 3.97 -6.11 11.49
N ASP A 61 4.40 -5.03 12.14
CA ASP A 61 3.66 -4.47 13.26
C ASP A 61 2.44 -3.68 12.82
N GLY A 62 2.43 -3.21 11.59
CA GLY A 62 1.30 -2.55 10.97
C GLY A 62 1.52 -2.47 9.47
N LEU A 63 0.44 -2.16 8.73
CA LEU A 63 0.52 -1.99 7.27
C LEU A 63 -0.33 -0.81 6.85
N PRO A 64 0.18 0.09 6.00
CA PRO A 64 -0.68 1.04 5.29
C PRO A 64 -1.60 0.27 4.36
N VAL A 65 -2.84 0.72 4.22
CA VAL A 65 -3.80 0.01 3.36
C VAL A 65 -3.41 0.16 1.89
N VAL A 66 -3.18 1.38 1.45
CA VAL A 66 -2.78 1.68 0.07
C VAL A 66 -1.87 2.89 0.10
N PHE A 67 -0.90 2.90 -0.80
CA PHE A 67 -0.05 4.04 -1.02
C PHE A 67 -0.19 4.45 -2.49
N ASP A 68 -0.97 5.49 -2.76
CA ASP A 68 -1.27 5.94 -4.10
C ASP A 68 -0.88 7.40 -4.28
N LEU A 69 0.13 7.63 -5.08
CA LEU A 69 0.63 8.98 -5.36
C LEU A 69 -0.16 9.70 -6.45
N GLN A 70 -1.04 9.00 -7.15
CA GLN A 70 -1.71 9.53 -8.35
C GLN A 70 -3.20 9.79 -8.16
N LEU A 71 -3.75 9.44 -7.01
CA LEU A 71 -5.18 9.54 -6.76
C LEU A 71 -5.69 10.98 -6.96
N GLU A 72 -5.00 11.94 -6.40
CA GLU A 72 -5.41 13.34 -6.49
C GLU A 72 -5.35 13.85 -7.93
N ALA A 73 -4.31 13.45 -8.67
CA ALA A 73 -4.18 13.82 -10.07
C ALA A 73 -5.34 13.23 -10.89
N GLU A 74 -5.71 11.99 -10.64
CA GLU A 74 -6.82 11.35 -11.32
C GLU A 74 -8.15 12.04 -11.02
N VAL A 75 -8.38 12.41 -9.77
CA VAL A 75 -9.58 13.14 -9.36
C VAL A 75 -9.67 14.49 -10.06
N LEU A 76 -8.53 15.13 -10.31
CA LEU A 76 -8.47 16.43 -11.00
C LEU A 76 -8.59 16.30 -12.52
N GLY A 77 -8.71 15.11 -13.05
CA GLY A 77 -8.95 14.88 -14.46
C GLY A 77 -7.73 14.44 -15.28
N CYS A 78 -6.60 14.19 -14.63
CA CYS A 78 -5.45 13.65 -15.34
C CYS A 78 -5.69 12.19 -15.72
N GLU A 79 -5.19 11.80 -16.88
CA GLU A 79 -5.24 10.40 -17.29
C GLU A 79 -4.06 9.64 -16.72
N LEU A 80 -4.31 8.41 -16.31
CA LEU A 80 -3.29 7.52 -15.78
C LEU A 80 -2.94 6.44 -16.80
N ARG A 81 -1.65 6.13 -16.90
CA ARG A 81 -1.19 4.98 -17.67
C ARG A 81 -1.01 3.83 -16.69
N TRP A 82 -1.84 2.82 -16.81
CA TRP A 82 -1.78 1.63 -15.97
C TRP A 82 -0.74 0.66 -16.50
N ALA A 83 0.02 0.06 -15.60
CA ALA A 83 1.07 -0.89 -15.95
C ALA A 83 0.83 -2.22 -15.25
N GLU A 84 1.45 -3.27 -15.78
CA GLU A 84 1.26 -4.63 -15.26
C GLU A 84 2.07 -4.89 -13.99
N GLN A 85 3.21 -4.22 -13.83
CA GLN A 85 4.12 -4.50 -12.72
C GLN A 85 4.48 -3.29 -11.85
N THR A 86 4.01 -2.12 -12.21
CA THR A 86 4.34 -0.88 -11.48
C THR A 86 3.07 -0.09 -11.20
N PRO A 87 3.13 0.87 -10.26
CA PRO A 87 2.01 1.78 -10.05
C PRO A 87 1.70 2.59 -11.30
N PRO A 88 0.48 3.12 -11.44
CA PRO A 88 0.15 3.96 -12.60
C PRO A 88 0.93 5.26 -12.58
N ALA A 89 1.10 5.85 -13.75
CA ALA A 89 1.76 7.14 -13.91
C ALA A 89 0.82 8.09 -14.62
N VAL A 90 0.90 9.38 -14.26
CA VAL A 90 0.15 10.42 -14.96
C VAL A 90 0.74 10.57 -16.36
N CYS A 91 -0.10 10.49 -17.40
CA CYS A 91 0.33 10.61 -18.78
C CYS A 91 -0.22 11.84 -19.47
N THR A 92 -1.04 12.65 -18.79
CA THR A 92 -1.52 13.93 -19.33
C THR A 92 -1.28 15.04 -18.32
N LEU A 93 -1.14 16.26 -18.82
CA LEU A 93 -1.07 17.42 -17.95
C LEU A 93 -2.49 17.81 -17.50
N TRP A 94 -2.61 18.28 -16.28
CA TRP A 94 -3.85 18.86 -15.82
C TRP A 94 -3.92 20.28 -16.36
N ALA A 95 -4.73 20.48 -17.35
CA ALA A 95 -4.81 21.79 -18.01
C ALA A 95 -6.23 22.17 -18.37
N LYS A 96 -7.18 21.38 -17.95
CA LYS A 96 -8.56 21.60 -18.40
C LYS A 96 -9.46 22.10 -17.26
#